data_748e5be105124b2c5427aff88f1a8653
#
_entry.id   748e5be105124b2c5427aff88f1a8653
#
_cell.length_a   1.000
_cell.length_b   1.000
_cell.length_c   1.000
_cell.angle_alpha   90.00
_cell.angle_beta   90.00
_cell.angle_gamma   90.00
#
_symmetry.space_group_name_H-M   'P 1'
#
loop_
_entity.id
_entity.type
_entity.pdbx_description
1 polymer ?
#
loop_
_entity_poly.entity_id
_entity_poly.type
_entity_poly.pdbx_seq_one_letter_code
_entity_poly.pdbx_strand_id
1 'polypeptide(L)'
;KDALLKNGRRLKLYHGYNGNSHIYIKGGTFDMNGGEYPYNNTAMCMGHAEDIQILGVTFKNIVGGHALDACGINGLHISECEFKGFLDIDGDRSFSEAVQLDIQVPGAFPKFGTTDGTITKNVVIEKCYFGCSDHPKMKAWNRAIGSHASRYNCYYENIHINQNIFDNLNEYALTPLKSKYPFITKNKFINCNGGIR
;
A
#
# COMPACT_ATOMS: atom_id res chain seq x y z
N LYS A 1 8.64 -14.02 4.19
CA LYS A 1 9.54 -13.65 3.09
C LYS A 1 9.66 -12.15 3.03
N ASP A 2 10.75 -11.65 2.48
CA ASP A 2 11.11 -10.23 2.58
C ASP A 2 10.60 -9.44 1.36
N ALA A 3 10.53 -8.12 1.48
CA ALA A 3 10.18 -7.26 0.34
C ALA A 3 11.37 -7.11 -0.62
N LEU A 4 11.07 -6.81 -1.89
CA LEU A 4 12.09 -6.53 -2.88
C LEU A 4 12.86 -5.24 -2.56
N LEU A 5 12.16 -4.21 -2.06
CA LEU A 5 12.73 -2.95 -1.62
C LEU A 5 12.26 -2.59 -0.22
N LYS A 6 13.18 -2.13 0.64
CA LYS A 6 12.88 -1.59 1.98
C LYS A 6 13.71 -0.36 2.26
N ASN A 7 13.12 0.62 2.94
CA ASN A 7 13.87 1.78 3.43
C ASN A 7 14.57 1.53 4.78
N GLY A 8 14.54 0.33 5.30
CA GLY A 8 15.16 -0.03 6.57
C GLY A 8 15.51 -1.51 6.67
N ARG A 9 16.09 -1.89 7.78
CA ARG A 9 16.45 -3.28 8.12
C ARG A 9 16.10 -3.58 9.57
N ARG A 10 16.12 -4.84 9.99
CA ARG A 10 15.78 -5.29 11.35
C ARG A 10 16.73 -4.71 12.43
N LEU A 11 16.74 -3.39 12.60
CA LEU A 11 17.36 -2.70 13.69
C LEU A 11 16.28 -2.01 14.51
N LYS A 12 16.31 -2.15 15.82
CA LYS A 12 15.38 -1.50 16.75
C LYS A 12 15.62 0.02 16.90
N LEU A 13 16.36 0.63 15.98
CA LEU A 13 16.73 2.04 16.04
C LEU A 13 15.71 2.97 15.42
N TYR A 14 14.81 2.44 14.58
CA TYR A 14 13.79 3.26 13.91
C TYR A 14 12.60 3.49 14.83
N HIS A 15 12.25 4.75 15.03
CA HIS A 15 11.09 5.19 15.80
C HIS A 15 10.61 6.54 15.27
N GLY A 16 9.37 6.91 15.50
CA GLY A 16 8.81 8.12 14.91
C GLY A 16 9.04 8.12 13.38
N TYR A 17 9.58 9.19 12.87
CA TYR A 17 9.90 9.34 11.44
C TYR A 17 11.42 9.44 11.18
N ASN A 18 12.24 8.79 12.01
CA ASN A 18 13.70 8.89 11.94
C ASN A 18 14.38 7.84 11.04
N GLY A 19 13.59 7.04 10.31
CA GLY A 19 14.10 6.09 9.33
C GLY A 19 14.68 6.76 8.09
N ASN A 20 15.15 5.95 7.14
CA ASN A 20 15.64 6.48 5.87
C ASN A 20 14.51 7.19 5.12
N SER A 21 14.65 8.47 4.93
CA SER A 21 13.66 9.44 4.45
C SER A 21 14.15 10.16 3.19
N HIS A 22 13.33 11.06 2.65
CA HIS A 22 13.62 11.82 1.45
C HIS A 22 13.95 10.91 0.25
N ILE A 23 13.11 9.88 0.07
CA ILE A 23 13.28 8.85 -0.97
C ILE A 23 12.41 9.20 -2.17
N TYR A 24 13.04 9.29 -3.32
CA TYR A 24 12.39 9.57 -4.58
C TYR A 24 12.57 8.41 -5.55
N ILE A 25 11.46 7.77 -5.94
CA ILE A 25 11.42 6.65 -6.89
C ILE A 25 10.58 7.08 -8.09
N LYS A 26 11.18 7.08 -9.27
CA LYS A 26 10.51 7.53 -10.50
C LYS A 26 10.65 6.52 -11.62
N GLY A 27 9.50 6.15 -12.19
CA GLY A 27 9.43 5.22 -13.31
C GLY A 27 9.89 3.81 -12.94
N GLY A 28 9.90 2.94 -13.92
CA GLY A 28 10.31 1.55 -13.75
C GLY A 28 9.17 0.62 -13.33
N THR A 29 9.49 -0.66 -13.30
CA THR A 29 8.53 -1.72 -13.01
C THR A 29 9.05 -2.65 -11.92
N PHE A 30 8.26 -2.87 -10.91
CA PHE A 30 8.41 -3.94 -9.92
C PHE A 30 7.50 -5.10 -10.31
N ASP A 31 7.99 -5.99 -11.16
CA ASP A 31 7.27 -7.22 -11.53
C ASP A 31 7.68 -8.35 -10.59
N MET A 32 6.73 -8.80 -9.76
CA MET A 32 6.97 -9.87 -8.80
C MET A 32 6.84 -11.25 -9.43
N ASN A 33 6.47 -11.29 -10.71
CA ASN A 33 6.34 -12.52 -11.53
C ASN A 33 5.51 -13.62 -10.86
N GLY A 34 4.48 -13.22 -10.10
CA GLY A 34 3.68 -14.12 -9.27
C GLY A 34 2.87 -15.15 -10.04
N GLY A 35 2.60 -14.89 -11.31
CA GLY A 35 1.93 -15.86 -12.18
C GLY A 35 2.76 -17.08 -12.50
N GLU A 36 4.08 -16.97 -12.52
CA GLU A 36 5.02 -18.08 -12.74
C GLU A 36 5.62 -18.59 -11.42
N TYR A 37 5.88 -17.69 -10.48
CA TYR A 37 6.45 -18.01 -9.17
C TYR A 37 5.52 -17.57 -8.04
N PRO A 38 4.46 -18.35 -7.75
CA PRO A 38 3.38 -17.92 -6.86
C PRO A 38 3.76 -18.05 -5.37
N TYR A 39 4.74 -17.29 -4.94
CA TYR A 39 5.13 -17.18 -3.53
C TYR A 39 4.69 -15.87 -2.95
N ASN A 40 4.13 -15.90 -1.73
CA ASN A 40 3.77 -14.68 -0.99
C ASN A 40 4.93 -13.69 -0.95
N ASN A 41 4.68 -12.49 -1.41
CA ASN A 41 5.67 -11.42 -1.53
C ASN A 41 5.04 -10.04 -1.30
N THR A 42 5.90 -9.07 -1.05
CA THR A 42 5.56 -7.64 -1.03
C THR A 42 6.61 -6.93 -1.89
N ALA A 43 6.20 -6.05 -2.78
CA ALA A 43 7.19 -5.40 -3.63
C ALA A 43 8.00 -4.36 -2.84
N MET A 44 7.33 -3.50 -2.08
CA MET A 44 7.99 -2.41 -1.37
C MET A 44 7.48 -2.27 0.06
N CYS A 45 8.40 -2.09 1.02
CA CYS A 45 8.10 -1.80 2.42
C CYS A 45 8.77 -0.50 2.85
N MET A 46 7.98 0.45 3.34
CA MET A 46 8.44 1.74 3.84
C MET A 46 7.95 1.95 5.28
N GLY A 47 8.84 2.29 6.17
CA GLY A 47 8.48 2.48 7.58
C GLY A 47 9.31 3.54 8.28
N HIS A 48 8.73 4.18 9.30
CA HIS A 48 9.39 5.20 10.14
C HIS A 48 10.07 6.32 9.34
N ALA A 49 9.43 6.80 8.29
CA ALA A 49 10.07 7.74 7.36
C ALA A 49 9.24 8.99 7.12
N GLU A 50 9.88 9.97 6.53
CA GLU A 50 9.22 11.15 6.00
C GLU A 50 9.65 11.43 4.56
N ASP A 51 8.82 12.15 3.82
CA ASP A 51 9.04 12.57 2.43
C ASP A 51 9.43 11.40 1.51
N ILE A 52 8.45 10.56 1.21
CA ILE A 52 8.56 9.44 0.26
C ILE A 52 7.75 9.79 -0.99
N GLN A 53 8.38 9.74 -2.15
CA GLN A 53 7.74 10.03 -3.42
C GLN A 53 7.91 8.86 -4.40
N ILE A 54 6.79 8.35 -4.94
CA ILE A 54 6.74 7.23 -5.87
C ILE A 54 5.93 7.68 -7.09
N LEU A 55 6.60 7.92 -8.21
CA LEU A 55 6.02 8.59 -9.36
C LEU A 55 6.17 7.77 -10.64
N GLY A 56 5.07 7.49 -11.34
CA GLY A 56 5.09 6.78 -12.62
C GLY A 56 5.65 5.35 -12.55
N VAL A 57 5.46 4.67 -11.44
CA VAL A 57 5.97 3.31 -11.18
C VAL A 57 4.87 2.29 -11.44
N THR A 58 5.21 1.18 -12.08
CA THR A 58 4.32 0.02 -12.22
C THR A 58 4.68 -1.06 -11.20
N PHE A 59 3.72 -1.47 -10.39
CA PHE A 59 3.79 -2.64 -9.52
C PHE A 59 2.89 -3.72 -10.10
N LYS A 60 3.41 -4.91 -10.37
CA LYS A 60 2.58 -5.95 -10.95
C LYS A 60 2.88 -7.36 -10.45
N ASN A 61 1.85 -8.22 -10.59
CA ASN A 61 1.92 -9.65 -10.36
C ASN A 61 2.32 -10.03 -8.91
N ILE A 62 1.71 -9.35 -7.94
CA ILE A 62 1.97 -9.60 -6.52
C ILE A 62 1.14 -10.80 -6.02
N VAL A 63 1.72 -11.59 -5.12
CA VAL A 63 1.07 -12.75 -4.51
C VAL A 63 0.94 -12.54 -3.00
N GLY A 64 -0.29 -12.55 -2.49
CA GLY A 64 -0.64 -12.58 -1.08
C GLY A 64 -0.21 -11.39 -0.21
N GLY A 65 0.73 -10.58 -0.70
CA GLY A 65 1.25 -9.41 0.01
C GLY A 65 0.70 -8.09 -0.52
N HIS A 66 1.53 -7.06 -0.52
CA HIS A 66 1.20 -5.70 -0.95
C HIS A 66 2.15 -5.22 -2.05
N ALA A 67 1.69 -4.33 -2.91
CA ALA A 67 2.61 -3.58 -3.77
C ALA A 67 3.43 -2.61 -2.92
N LEU A 68 2.77 -1.88 -2.02
CA LEU A 68 3.40 -1.02 -1.03
C LEU A 68 2.80 -1.26 0.36
N ASP A 69 3.65 -1.63 1.31
CA ASP A 69 3.37 -1.67 2.74
C ASP A 69 4.04 -0.45 3.39
N ALA A 70 3.23 0.56 3.75
CA ALA A 70 3.67 1.85 4.29
C ALA A 70 3.16 2.02 5.73
N CYS A 71 4.07 2.07 6.70
CA CYS A 71 3.70 2.08 8.11
C CYS A 71 4.49 3.14 8.88
N GLY A 72 3.78 4.10 9.48
CA GLY A 72 4.41 5.21 10.20
C GLY A 72 5.17 6.15 9.25
N ILE A 73 4.50 6.67 8.24
CA ILE A 73 5.06 7.60 7.25
C ILE A 73 4.45 8.99 7.41
N ASN A 74 5.27 10.02 7.38
CA ASN A 74 4.86 11.42 7.32
C ASN A 74 5.22 12.02 5.95
N GLY A 75 4.23 12.22 5.09
CA GLY A 75 4.46 12.68 3.72
C GLY A 75 4.77 11.52 2.77
N LEU A 76 3.72 10.94 2.19
CA LEU A 76 3.80 9.91 1.14
C LEU A 76 3.06 10.44 -0.09
N HIS A 77 3.77 10.60 -1.19
CA HIS A 77 3.16 10.99 -2.45
C HIS A 77 3.32 9.87 -3.49
N ILE A 78 2.21 9.32 -3.93
CA ILE A 78 2.12 8.30 -4.98
C ILE A 78 1.33 8.91 -6.14
N SER A 79 1.95 9.06 -7.30
CA SER A 79 1.31 9.69 -8.44
C SER A 79 1.62 8.95 -9.74
N GLU A 80 0.60 8.87 -10.61
CA GLU A 80 0.72 8.28 -11.95
C GLU A 80 1.27 6.85 -11.96
N CYS A 81 0.99 6.09 -10.89
CA CYS A 81 1.44 4.71 -10.71
C CYS A 81 0.39 3.71 -11.17
N GLU A 82 0.83 2.51 -11.52
CA GLU A 82 -0.04 1.39 -11.85
C GLU A 82 0.15 0.24 -10.86
N PHE A 83 -0.95 -0.28 -10.34
CA PHE A 83 -1.01 -1.42 -9.44
C PHE A 83 -1.81 -2.53 -10.10
N LYS A 84 -1.13 -3.50 -10.74
CA LYS A 84 -1.74 -4.46 -11.65
C LYS A 84 -1.47 -5.91 -11.26
N GLY A 85 -2.54 -6.68 -11.06
CA GLY A 85 -2.47 -8.11 -10.86
C GLY A 85 -2.09 -8.54 -9.45
N PHE A 86 -3.02 -9.28 -8.86
CA PHE A 86 -2.91 -9.87 -7.54
C PHE A 86 -3.33 -11.36 -7.59
N LEU A 87 -2.69 -12.19 -6.78
CA LEU A 87 -3.06 -13.59 -6.62
C LEU A 87 -3.13 -13.94 -5.13
N ASP A 88 -4.28 -14.43 -4.72
CA ASP A 88 -4.50 -15.05 -3.41
C ASP A 88 -4.54 -16.57 -3.61
N ILE A 89 -3.46 -17.26 -3.28
CA ILE A 89 -3.33 -18.70 -3.55
C ILE A 89 -4.14 -19.50 -2.54
N ASP A 90 -4.06 -19.12 -1.28
CA ASP A 90 -4.63 -19.88 -0.16
C ASP A 90 -6.06 -19.44 0.17
N GLY A 91 -6.55 -18.34 -0.45
CA GLY A 91 -7.88 -17.79 -0.20
C GLY A 91 -8.02 -17.08 1.15
N ASP A 92 -6.91 -16.77 1.81
CA ASP A 92 -6.88 -16.14 3.14
C ASP A 92 -6.42 -14.68 3.11
N ARG A 93 -6.22 -14.12 1.91
CA ARG A 93 -5.68 -12.77 1.69
C ARG A 93 -6.68 -11.81 1.05
N SER A 94 -7.96 -12.06 1.21
CA SER A 94 -9.03 -11.19 0.69
C SER A 94 -8.91 -9.73 1.19
N PHE A 95 -8.29 -9.53 2.34
CA PHE A 95 -8.07 -8.23 2.95
C PHE A 95 -6.81 -7.50 2.44
N SER A 96 -5.97 -8.11 1.59
CA SER A 96 -4.74 -7.47 1.11
C SER A 96 -5.05 -6.30 0.17
N GLU A 97 -4.48 -5.16 0.51
CA GLU A 97 -4.50 -3.94 -0.30
C GLU A 97 -3.28 -3.84 -1.21
N ALA A 98 -3.42 -3.18 -2.36
CA ALA A 98 -2.27 -2.80 -3.16
C ALA A 98 -1.37 -1.82 -2.40
N VAL A 99 -1.97 -0.80 -1.79
CA VAL A 99 -1.28 0.16 -0.91
C VAL A 99 -1.87 0.04 0.50
N GLN A 100 -1.09 -0.55 1.39
CA GLN A 100 -1.41 -0.61 2.81
C GLN A 100 -0.80 0.59 3.53
N LEU A 101 -1.64 1.30 4.30
CA LEU A 101 -1.23 2.43 5.14
C LEU A 101 -1.47 2.04 6.60
N ASP A 102 -0.42 1.87 7.38
CA ASP A 102 -0.58 1.40 8.76
C ASP A 102 0.07 2.28 9.82
N ILE A 103 -0.30 2.00 11.08
CA ILE A 103 0.28 2.58 12.30
C ILE A 103 1.29 1.58 12.86
N GLN A 104 2.40 2.03 13.37
CA GLN A 104 3.43 1.19 13.99
C GLN A 104 2.94 0.58 15.32
N VAL A 105 2.23 -0.54 15.18
CA VAL A 105 1.72 -1.33 16.32
C VAL A 105 2.16 -2.80 16.17
N PRO A 106 2.15 -3.59 17.24
CA PRO A 106 2.51 -5.01 17.16
C PRO A 106 1.72 -5.75 16.06
N GLY A 107 2.42 -6.44 15.18
CA GLY A 107 1.84 -7.23 14.09
C GLY A 107 1.53 -6.47 12.79
N ALA A 108 1.43 -5.14 12.81
CA ALA A 108 1.10 -4.36 11.61
C ALA A 108 2.24 -4.32 10.60
N PHE A 109 3.46 -4.09 11.08
CA PHE A 109 4.64 -3.96 10.22
C PHE A 109 5.81 -4.77 10.79
N PRO A 110 5.84 -6.10 10.61
CA PRO A 110 6.85 -6.97 11.20
C PRO A 110 8.18 -6.97 10.42
N LYS A 111 8.56 -5.85 9.81
CA LYS A 111 9.71 -5.74 8.93
C LYS A 111 10.93 -5.17 9.65
N PHE A 112 10.79 -4.02 10.24
CA PHE A 112 11.84 -3.33 11.00
C PHE A 112 11.23 -2.20 11.86
N GLY A 113 12.03 -1.64 12.76
CA GLY A 113 11.64 -0.53 13.62
C GLY A 113 10.86 -0.94 14.87
N THR A 114 10.43 0.05 15.63
CA THR A 114 9.69 -0.11 16.88
C THR A 114 8.18 -0.03 16.64
N THR A 115 7.42 -0.65 17.50
CA THR A 115 5.95 -0.55 17.51
C THR A 115 5.47 0.57 18.44
N ASP A 116 5.97 1.78 18.20
CA ASP A 116 5.82 2.94 19.09
C ASP A 116 4.51 3.71 18.90
N GLY A 117 3.69 3.28 17.94
CA GLY A 117 2.44 3.95 17.61
C GLY A 117 2.56 5.09 16.62
N THR A 118 3.69 5.21 15.93
CA THR A 118 3.87 6.21 14.88
C THR A 118 2.80 6.05 13.80
N ILE A 119 2.04 7.10 13.56
CA ILE A 119 0.93 7.11 12.59
C ILE A 119 1.43 7.36 11.16
N THR A 120 0.68 6.90 10.18
CA THR A 120 0.84 7.35 8.78
C THR A 120 -0.05 8.55 8.54
N LYS A 121 0.52 9.63 7.99
CA LYS A 121 -0.15 10.91 7.76
C LYS A 121 0.41 11.67 6.57
N ASN A 122 -0.32 12.71 6.11
CA ASN A 122 0.07 13.55 4.97
C ASN A 122 0.33 12.70 3.71
N VAL A 123 -0.68 11.92 3.32
CA VAL A 123 -0.60 11.01 2.19
C VAL A 123 -1.38 11.58 1.01
N VAL A 124 -0.79 11.55 -0.17
CA VAL A 124 -1.44 11.85 -1.44
C VAL A 124 -1.26 10.66 -2.38
N ILE A 125 -2.38 10.08 -2.84
CA ILE A 125 -2.40 9.03 -3.85
C ILE A 125 -3.29 9.50 -4.99
N GLU A 126 -2.68 9.77 -6.14
CA GLU A 126 -3.41 10.41 -7.22
C GLU A 126 -3.05 9.90 -8.61
N LYS A 127 -4.03 9.96 -9.53
CA LYS A 127 -3.86 9.60 -10.95
C LYS A 127 -3.30 8.20 -11.16
N CYS A 128 -3.57 7.30 -10.21
CA CYS A 128 -3.10 5.92 -10.25
C CYS A 128 -4.19 4.99 -10.82
N TYR A 129 -3.75 3.88 -11.37
CA TYR A 129 -4.60 2.78 -11.82
C TYR A 129 -4.41 1.56 -10.92
N PHE A 130 -5.54 0.95 -10.53
CA PHE A 130 -5.58 -0.29 -9.76
C PHE A 130 -6.46 -1.30 -10.47
N GLY A 131 -5.92 -2.45 -10.87
CA GLY A 131 -6.70 -3.43 -11.62
C GLY A 131 -5.96 -4.72 -11.97
N CYS A 132 -6.36 -5.33 -13.08
CA CYS A 132 -5.74 -6.54 -13.62
C CYS A 132 -4.39 -6.24 -14.25
N SER A 133 -3.52 -7.26 -14.29
CA SER A 133 -2.37 -7.29 -15.19
C SER A 133 -2.73 -8.01 -16.48
N ASP A 134 -1.77 -8.05 -17.38
CA ASP A 134 -1.84 -8.80 -18.64
C ASP A 134 -1.61 -10.31 -18.47
N HIS A 135 -1.22 -10.77 -17.28
CA HIS A 135 -0.92 -12.18 -17.01
C HIS A 135 -2.21 -12.97 -16.71
N PRO A 136 -2.50 -14.08 -17.42
CA PRO A 136 -3.79 -14.77 -17.34
C PRO A 136 -4.13 -15.38 -15.99
N LYS A 137 -3.15 -15.70 -15.16
CA LYS A 137 -3.35 -16.24 -13.80
C LYS A 137 -3.59 -15.14 -12.75
N MET A 138 -3.29 -13.90 -13.07
CA MET A 138 -3.40 -12.78 -12.13
C MET A 138 -4.79 -12.14 -12.25
N LYS A 139 -5.36 -11.78 -11.12
CA LYS A 139 -6.66 -11.09 -11.03
C LYS A 139 -6.45 -9.63 -10.68
N ALA A 140 -7.52 -8.84 -10.69
CA ALA A 140 -7.49 -7.53 -10.05
C ALA A 140 -7.24 -7.67 -8.54
N TRP A 141 -6.82 -6.61 -7.92
CA TRP A 141 -6.68 -6.54 -6.46
C TRP A 141 -8.03 -6.77 -5.77
N ASN A 142 -8.00 -7.34 -4.58
CA ASN A 142 -9.20 -7.38 -3.74
C ASN A 142 -9.53 -5.98 -3.25
N ARG A 143 -8.54 -5.27 -2.71
CA ARG A 143 -8.63 -3.89 -2.25
C ARG A 143 -7.48 -3.05 -2.82
N ALA A 144 -7.74 -1.77 -3.06
CA ALA A 144 -6.69 -0.91 -3.60
C ALA A 144 -5.90 -0.21 -2.50
N ILE A 145 -6.58 0.57 -1.65
CA ILE A 145 -5.94 1.38 -0.61
C ILE A 145 -6.68 1.16 0.71
N GLY A 146 -5.95 0.84 1.76
CA GLY A 146 -6.57 0.62 3.05
C GLY A 146 -5.62 0.54 4.23
N SER A 147 -6.20 0.26 5.39
CA SER A 147 -5.50 0.20 6.68
C SER A 147 -6.11 -0.91 7.53
N HIS A 148 -5.29 -1.65 8.25
CA HIS A 148 -5.75 -2.71 9.17
C HIS A 148 -5.45 -2.39 10.62
N ALA A 149 -4.32 -1.70 10.87
CA ALA A 149 -3.86 -1.45 12.21
C ALA A 149 -4.63 -0.31 12.87
N SER A 150 -4.95 -0.49 14.14
CA SER A 150 -5.56 0.57 14.94
C SER A 150 -4.96 0.62 16.34
N ARG A 151 -4.94 1.81 16.91
CA ARG A 151 -4.56 2.04 18.30
C ARG A 151 -5.53 3.05 18.91
N TYR A 152 -5.78 2.94 20.22
CA TYR A 152 -6.61 3.91 20.93
C TYR A 152 -6.02 5.33 20.78
N ASN A 153 -6.87 6.31 20.49
CA ASN A 153 -6.51 7.70 20.22
C ASN A 153 -5.48 7.95 19.10
N CYS A 154 -5.17 6.97 18.26
CA CYS A 154 -4.37 7.15 17.06
C CYS A 154 -5.26 7.15 15.82
N TYR A 155 -4.95 8.05 14.88
CA TYR A 155 -5.70 8.22 13.64
C TYR A 155 -4.73 8.36 12.47
N TYR A 156 -5.16 7.89 11.30
CA TYR A 156 -4.54 8.26 10.04
C TYR A 156 -4.98 9.67 9.71
N GLU A 157 -4.07 10.57 9.40
CA GLU A 157 -4.39 11.99 9.27
C GLU A 157 -4.02 12.53 7.89
N ASN A 158 -4.90 13.37 7.33
CA ASN A 158 -4.67 14.08 6.07
C ASN A 158 -4.34 13.11 4.92
N ILE A 159 -5.27 12.22 4.60
CA ILE A 159 -5.16 11.21 3.54
C ILE A 159 -5.96 11.68 2.33
N HIS A 160 -5.28 11.97 1.23
CA HIS A 160 -5.88 12.43 -0.02
C HIS A 160 -5.81 11.33 -1.08
N ILE A 161 -6.96 10.90 -1.59
CA ILE A 161 -7.11 9.88 -2.63
C ILE A 161 -7.88 10.52 -3.78
N ASN A 162 -7.19 10.86 -4.87
CA ASN A 162 -7.72 11.76 -5.87
C ASN A 162 -7.46 11.29 -7.31
N GLN A 163 -8.45 11.36 -8.18
CA GLN A 163 -8.32 11.08 -9.63
C GLN A 163 -7.78 9.66 -9.96
N ASN A 164 -7.99 8.68 -9.09
CA ASN A 164 -7.58 7.30 -9.34
C ASN A 164 -8.67 6.51 -10.09
N ILE A 165 -8.25 5.43 -10.74
CA ILE A 165 -9.12 4.47 -11.39
C ILE A 165 -8.99 3.14 -10.66
N PHE A 166 -10.11 2.65 -10.13
CA PHE A 166 -10.25 1.34 -9.51
C PHE A 166 -11.07 0.47 -10.44
N ASP A 167 -10.50 -0.63 -10.92
CA ASP A 167 -11.07 -1.43 -11.99
C ASP A 167 -11.13 -2.92 -11.63
N ASN A 168 -12.34 -3.49 -11.68
CA ASN A 168 -12.62 -4.90 -11.40
C ASN A 168 -12.19 -5.41 -10.01
N LEU A 169 -12.23 -4.57 -8.98
CA LEU A 169 -11.83 -4.97 -7.63
C LEU A 169 -12.90 -5.85 -6.96
N ASN A 170 -12.46 -6.93 -6.30
CA ASN A 170 -13.36 -7.96 -5.76
C ASN A 170 -13.98 -7.62 -4.41
N GLU A 171 -13.39 -6.66 -3.69
CA GLU A 171 -13.84 -6.16 -2.38
C GLU A 171 -14.10 -4.65 -2.46
N TYR A 172 -14.06 -3.96 -1.33
CA TYR A 172 -14.09 -2.50 -1.31
C TYR A 172 -12.77 -1.92 -1.79
N ALA A 173 -12.83 -1.05 -2.80
CA ALA A 173 -11.62 -0.41 -3.34
C ALA A 173 -10.86 0.38 -2.26
N LEU A 174 -11.58 1.09 -1.40
CA LEU A 174 -11.01 1.89 -0.32
C LEU A 174 -11.53 1.43 1.05
N THR A 175 -10.61 1.17 1.97
CA THR A 175 -10.92 0.78 3.36
C THR A 175 -10.17 1.66 4.36
N PRO A 176 -10.46 2.98 4.42
CA PRO A 176 -9.81 3.91 5.34
C PRO A 176 -10.27 3.66 6.77
N LEU A 177 -9.40 3.13 7.62
CA LEU A 177 -9.67 2.88 9.03
C LEU A 177 -9.32 4.12 9.87
N LYS A 178 -10.23 4.58 10.74
CA LYS A 178 -9.98 5.67 11.72
C LYS A 178 -9.26 6.89 11.13
N SER A 179 -9.67 7.33 9.95
CA SER A 179 -9.06 8.47 9.28
C SER A 179 -9.65 9.79 9.75
N LYS A 180 -8.79 10.77 10.00
CA LYS A 180 -9.16 12.19 10.19
C LYS A 180 -8.79 12.98 8.94
N TYR A 181 -9.71 13.83 8.51
CA TYR A 181 -9.55 14.66 7.32
C TYR A 181 -9.23 13.86 6.05
N PRO A 182 -9.98 12.78 5.75
CA PRO A 182 -9.82 12.08 4.49
C PRO A 182 -10.41 12.93 3.35
N PHE A 183 -9.67 13.03 2.25
CA PHE A 183 -10.09 13.72 1.04
C PHE A 183 -10.15 12.72 -0.11
N ILE A 184 -11.35 12.25 -0.44
CA ILE A 184 -11.56 11.24 -1.48
C ILE A 184 -12.35 11.89 -2.62
N THR A 185 -11.68 12.27 -3.71
CA THR A 185 -12.27 13.10 -4.75
C THR A 185 -11.93 12.61 -6.16
N LYS A 186 -12.87 12.77 -7.09
CA LYS A 186 -12.68 12.54 -8.53
C LYS A 186 -12.18 11.13 -8.90
N ASN A 187 -12.37 10.15 -8.04
CA ASN A 187 -12.00 8.76 -8.34
C ASN A 187 -13.07 8.09 -9.21
N LYS A 188 -12.66 7.13 -10.02
CA LYS A 188 -13.54 6.29 -10.82
C LYS A 188 -13.50 4.86 -10.28
N PHE A 189 -14.67 4.27 -10.06
CA PHE A 189 -14.86 2.88 -9.65
C PHE A 189 -15.57 2.16 -10.80
N ILE A 190 -14.90 1.22 -11.43
CA ILE A 190 -15.38 0.50 -12.61
C ILE A 190 -15.49 -0.98 -12.26
N ASN A 191 -16.69 -1.55 -12.36
CA ASN A 191 -16.95 -2.96 -12.07
C ASN A 191 -16.40 -3.44 -10.70
N CYS A 192 -16.34 -2.59 -9.70
CA CYS A 192 -15.92 -2.94 -8.36
C CYS A 192 -17.10 -3.45 -7.53
N ASN A 193 -16.89 -4.45 -6.67
CA ASN A 193 -17.92 -4.94 -5.74
C ASN A 193 -18.32 -3.90 -4.70
N GLY A 194 -17.39 -3.03 -4.30
CA GLY A 194 -17.64 -1.92 -3.39
C GLY A 194 -16.69 -0.76 -3.63
N GLY A 195 -17.17 0.45 -3.36
CA GLY A 195 -16.36 1.66 -3.49
C GLY A 195 -15.56 1.94 -2.22
N ILE A 196 -16.21 2.40 -1.18
CA ILE A 196 -15.61 2.86 0.08
C ILE A 196 -16.33 2.21 1.26
N ARG A 197 -15.57 1.75 2.24
CA ARG A 197 -16.09 1.14 3.47
C ARG A 197 -15.57 1.85 4.70
#